data_e241766d80282823e54cd25e4dfceca7
#
_entry.id   e241766d80282823e54cd25e4dfceca7
#
_cell.length_a   1.000
_cell.length_b   1.000
_cell.length_c   1.000
_cell.angle_alpha   90.00
_cell.angle_beta   90.00
_cell.angle_gamma   90.00
#
_symmetry.space_group_name_H-M   'P 1'
#
loop_
_entity.id
_entity.type
_entity.pdbx_description
1 polymer ?
#
loop_
_entity_poly.entity_id
_entity_poly.type
_entity_poly.pdbx_seq_one_letter_code
_entity_poly.pdbx_strand_id
1 'polypeptide(L)'
;MSDIVLFEKRGRVGIITLNRPEARNAVNGDVASGVEAALDIIESDDDIWVGIVTANTAGQEKPVFCAGADLKAINSGNAGGLSTKRGGFAGIAYRERRKPVIVAVDGLATAGGCEIVLSCDLVVASNRSSF
;
A
#
# COMPACT_ATOMS: atom_id res chain seq x y z
N MET A 1 -9.96 -10.70 -3.66
CA MET A 1 -8.96 -9.62 -3.81
C MET A 1 -8.45 -9.63 -5.24
N SER A 2 -8.34 -8.47 -5.88
CA SER A 2 -7.83 -8.40 -7.25
C SER A 2 -6.31 -8.58 -7.28
N ASP A 3 -5.74 -8.79 -8.48
CA ASP A 3 -4.28 -8.93 -8.63
C ASP A 3 -3.52 -7.60 -8.43
N ILE A 4 -4.25 -6.50 -8.24
CA ILE A 4 -3.67 -5.15 -8.04
C ILE A 4 -3.08 -4.99 -6.64
N VAL A 5 -3.63 -5.69 -5.66
CA VAL A 5 -3.05 -5.79 -4.32
C VAL A 5 -2.94 -7.27 -3.97
N LEU A 6 -1.72 -7.70 -3.70
CA LEU A 6 -1.47 -9.08 -3.33
C LEU A 6 -1.37 -9.20 -1.82
N PHE A 7 -1.86 -10.29 -1.27
CA PHE A 7 -1.73 -10.61 0.14
C PHE A 7 -1.14 -12.00 0.33
N GLU A 8 -0.14 -12.10 1.20
CA GLU A 8 0.48 -13.38 1.54
C GLU A 8 0.62 -13.47 3.06
N LYS A 9 0.20 -14.58 3.63
CA LYS A 9 0.49 -14.91 5.03
C LYS A 9 1.73 -15.80 5.07
N ARG A 10 2.76 -15.34 5.77
CA ARG A 10 4.00 -16.09 5.93
C ARG A 10 4.33 -16.16 7.41
N GLY A 11 4.03 -17.31 8.03
CA GLY A 11 4.17 -17.44 9.48
C GLY A 11 3.30 -16.45 10.23
N ARG A 12 3.90 -15.61 11.05
CA ARG A 12 3.23 -14.56 11.83
C ARG A 12 3.13 -13.23 11.11
N VAL A 13 3.47 -13.19 9.82
CA VAL A 13 3.56 -11.95 9.04
C VAL A 13 2.52 -11.96 7.94
N GLY A 14 1.77 -10.86 7.81
CA GLY A 14 0.91 -10.60 6.67
C GLY A 14 1.60 -9.60 5.73
N ILE A 15 1.80 -9.97 4.47
CA ILE A 15 2.52 -9.14 3.49
C ILE A 15 1.53 -8.62 2.47
N ILE A 16 1.45 -7.30 2.37
CA ILE A 16 0.60 -6.59 1.40
C ILE A 16 1.51 -6.02 0.33
N THR A 17 1.29 -6.39 -0.92
CA THR A 17 2.09 -5.91 -2.04
C THR A 17 1.25 -5.09 -3.00
N LEU A 18 1.63 -3.83 -3.22
CA LEU A 18 1.06 -3.01 -4.30
C LEU A 18 1.58 -3.58 -5.62
N ASN A 19 0.67 -3.92 -6.52
CA ASN A 19 1.01 -4.67 -7.73
C ASN A 19 0.50 -4.01 -9.01
N ARG A 20 0.87 -2.76 -9.19
CA ARG A 20 0.64 -1.99 -10.43
C ARG A 20 1.94 -1.35 -10.91
N PRO A 21 3.01 -2.15 -11.12
CA PRO A 21 4.31 -1.55 -11.46
C PRO A 21 4.27 -0.75 -12.78
N GLU A 22 3.43 -1.13 -13.73
CA GLU A 22 3.23 -0.42 -15.01
C GLU A 22 2.61 0.97 -14.81
N ALA A 23 1.88 1.18 -13.73
CA ALA A 23 1.28 2.46 -13.35
C ALA A 23 2.01 3.12 -12.17
N ARG A 24 3.28 2.74 -11.94
CA ARG A 24 4.11 3.25 -10.84
C ARG A 24 3.43 3.06 -9.48
N ASN A 25 2.65 2.00 -9.35
CA ASN A 25 1.89 1.64 -8.15
C ASN A 25 0.97 2.76 -7.66
N ALA A 26 0.46 3.60 -8.58
CA ALA A 26 -0.46 4.67 -8.24
C ALA A 26 -1.75 4.11 -7.64
N VAL A 27 -2.31 4.86 -6.68
CA VAL A 27 -3.49 4.46 -5.94
C VAL A 27 -4.75 4.79 -6.74
N ASN A 28 -5.48 3.77 -7.13
CA ASN A 28 -6.85 3.87 -7.63
C ASN A 28 -7.80 3.22 -6.60
N GLY A 29 -9.09 3.12 -6.95
CA GLY A 29 -10.07 2.52 -6.05
C GLY A 29 -9.77 1.06 -5.70
N ASP A 30 -9.26 0.29 -6.65
CA ASP A 30 -8.93 -1.12 -6.42
C ASP A 30 -7.73 -1.27 -5.48
N VAL A 31 -6.75 -0.37 -5.55
CA VAL A 31 -5.65 -0.36 -4.58
C VAL A 31 -6.19 -0.04 -3.19
N ALA A 32 -6.98 1.01 -3.07
CA ALA A 32 -7.52 1.42 -1.77
C ALA A 32 -8.36 0.31 -1.11
N SER A 33 -9.29 -0.28 -1.84
CA SER A 33 -10.13 -1.35 -1.31
C SER A 33 -9.34 -2.63 -1.04
N GLY A 34 -8.34 -2.94 -1.88
CA GLY A 34 -7.49 -4.11 -1.69
C GLY A 34 -6.61 -3.99 -0.44
N VAL A 35 -6.05 -2.83 -0.19
CA VAL A 35 -5.25 -2.58 1.02
C VAL A 35 -6.13 -2.64 2.27
N GLU A 36 -7.32 -2.04 2.23
CA GLU A 36 -8.26 -2.14 3.35
C GLU A 36 -8.61 -3.60 3.65
N ALA A 37 -8.93 -4.38 2.63
CA ALA A 37 -9.27 -5.79 2.79
C ALA A 37 -8.10 -6.59 3.39
N ALA A 38 -6.88 -6.32 2.95
CA ALA A 38 -5.69 -6.99 3.46
C ALA A 38 -5.43 -6.63 4.93
N LEU A 39 -5.61 -5.37 5.29
CA LEU A 39 -5.48 -4.93 6.69
C LEU A 39 -6.58 -5.55 7.57
N ASP A 40 -7.78 -5.73 7.04
CA ASP A 40 -8.85 -6.44 7.76
C ASP A 40 -8.44 -7.88 8.07
N ILE A 41 -7.79 -8.56 7.14
CA ILE A 41 -7.29 -9.93 7.37
C ILE A 41 -6.24 -9.92 8.48
N ILE A 42 -5.27 -9.00 8.40
CA ILE A 42 -4.21 -8.90 9.41
C ILE A 42 -4.81 -8.67 10.80
N GLU A 43 -5.74 -7.71 10.92
CA GLU A 43 -6.32 -7.37 12.21
C GLU A 43 -7.19 -8.50 12.81
N SER A 44 -7.82 -9.31 11.96
CA SER A 44 -8.75 -10.36 12.41
C SER A 44 -8.10 -11.72 12.60
N ASP A 45 -6.89 -11.96 12.08
CA ASP A 45 -6.21 -13.25 12.17
C ASP A 45 -5.24 -13.23 13.35
N ASP A 46 -5.59 -13.96 14.41
CA ASP A 46 -4.79 -14.02 15.64
C ASP A 46 -3.40 -14.61 15.44
N ASP A 47 -3.19 -15.35 14.36
CA ASP A 47 -1.87 -15.91 14.03
C ASP A 47 -0.95 -14.89 13.36
N ILE A 48 -1.48 -13.79 12.85
CA ILE A 48 -0.70 -12.70 12.27
C ILE A 48 -0.41 -11.67 13.35
N TRP A 49 0.86 -11.39 13.58
CA TRP A 49 1.31 -10.46 14.60
C TRP A 49 1.74 -9.12 14.04
N VAL A 50 2.20 -9.09 12.78
CA VAL A 50 2.75 -7.90 12.16
C VAL A 50 2.40 -7.89 10.67
N GLY A 51 2.16 -6.69 10.13
CA GLY A 51 1.96 -6.49 8.70
C GLY A 51 3.19 -5.87 8.04
N ILE A 52 3.40 -6.19 6.77
CA ILE A 52 4.38 -5.52 5.92
C ILE A 52 3.65 -5.00 4.70
N VAL A 53 3.90 -3.73 4.36
CA VAL A 53 3.45 -3.14 3.09
C VAL A 53 4.68 -2.97 2.21
N THR A 54 4.60 -3.47 0.99
CA THR A 54 5.66 -3.32 0.00
C THR A 54 5.04 -3.14 -1.38
N ALA A 55 5.86 -3.05 -2.42
CA ALA A 55 5.39 -2.85 -3.78
C ALA A 55 6.23 -3.66 -4.77
N ASN A 56 5.57 -4.11 -5.83
CA ASN A 56 6.26 -4.75 -6.95
C ASN A 56 6.88 -3.68 -7.84
N THR A 57 8.20 -3.72 -8.01
CA THR A 57 8.95 -2.81 -8.87
C THR A 57 9.51 -3.49 -10.12
N ALA A 58 9.11 -4.73 -10.37
CA ALA A 58 9.58 -5.50 -11.52
C ALA A 58 9.21 -4.82 -12.85
N GLY A 59 10.16 -4.76 -13.78
CA GLY A 59 9.94 -4.18 -15.09
C GLY A 59 9.97 -2.65 -15.14
N GLN A 60 10.13 -1.98 -14.03
CA GLN A 60 10.29 -0.53 -13.99
C GLN A 60 11.73 -0.15 -14.32
N GLU A 61 11.92 0.87 -15.18
CA GLU A 61 13.25 1.39 -15.48
C GLU A 61 13.92 1.98 -14.24
N LYS A 62 13.16 2.79 -13.49
CA LYS A 62 13.57 3.30 -12.18
C LYS A 62 12.55 2.82 -11.15
N PRO A 63 12.99 2.28 -10.02
CA PRO A 63 12.04 1.73 -9.05
C PRO A 63 11.16 2.81 -8.44
N VAL A 64 9.86 2.56 -8.44
CA VAL A 64 8.86 3.41 -7.81
C VAL A 64 8.03 2.54 -6.87
N PHE A 65 8.13 2.83 -5.59
CA PHE A 65 7.29 2.19 -4.58
C PHE A 65 5.83 2.58 -4.79
N CYS A 66 5.56 3.88 -4.83
CA CYS A 66 4.21 4.40 -5.11
C CYS A 66 4.30 5.88 -5.50
N ALA A 67 3.69 6.22 -6.63
CA ALA A 67 3.68 7.58 -7.16
C ALA A 67 2.53 8.45 -6.61
N GLY A 68 1.68 7.89 -5.74
CA GLY A 68 0.57 8.61 -5.15
C GLY A 68 -0.77 8.34 -5.81
N ALA A 69 -1.70 9.28 -5.73
CA ALA A 69 -3.04 9.14 -6.30
C ALA A 69 -2.98 8.97 -7.83
N ASP A 70 -3.81 8.06 -8.33
CA ASP A 70 -3.92 7.86 -9.77
C ASP A 70 -4.67 9.05 -10.39
N LEU A 71 -3.96 9.85 -11.20
CA LEU A 71 -4.53 11.03 -11.82
C LEU A 71 -5.65 10.69 -12.81
N LYS A 72 -5.58 9.52 -13.45
CA LYS A 72 -6.66 9.07 -14.34
C LYS A 72 -7.94 8.80 -13.56
N ALA A 73 -7.83 8.21 -12.36
CA ALA A 73 -8.98 8.01 -11.49
C ALA A 73 -9.59 9.33 -11.05
N ILE A 74 -8.77 10.31 -10.68
CA ILE A 74 -9.24 11.65 -10.31
C ILE A 74 -9.93 12.33 -11.49
N ASN A 75 -9.30 12.31 -12.68
CA ASN A 75 -9.82 12.97 -13.86
C ASN A 75 -11.10 12.34 -14.39
N SER A 76 -11.33 11.07 -14.12
CA SER A 76 -12.57 10.37 -14.53
C SER A 76 -13.69 10.47 -13.50
N GLY A 77 -13.52 11.27 -12.45
CA GLY A 77 -14.54 11.48 -11.41
C GLY A 77 -14.53 10.44 -10.30
N ASN A 78 -13.50 9.61 -10.22
CA ASN A 78 -13.39 8.53 -9.23
C ASN A 78 -12.49 8.88 -8.04
N ALA A 79 -12.27 10.17 -7.77
CA ALA A 79 -11.41 10.61 -6.67
C ALA A 79 -11.89 10.09 -5.30
N GLY A 80 -13.19 9.99 -5.09
CA GLY A 80 -13.76 9.47 -3.84
C GLY A 80 -13.39 8.02 -3.55
N GLY A 81 -13.17 7.20 -4.59
CA GLY A 81 -12.76 5.80 -4.44
C GLY A 81 -11.34 5.59 -3.97
N LEU A 82 -10.51 6.64 -3.96
CA LEU A 82 -9.13 6.56 -3.47
C LEU A 82 -9.05 6.45 -1.95
N SER A 83 -10.16 6.69 -1.27
CA SER A 83 -10.26 6.57 0.18
C SER A 83 -11.33 5.54 0.55
N THR A 84 -11.07 4.80 1.61
CA THR A 84 -12.00 3.80 2.13
C THR A 84 -12.63 4.28 3.43
N LYS A 85 -13.74 3.64 3.80
CA LYS A 85 -14.50 4.01 5.00
C LYS A 85 -13.66 3.81 6.27
N ARG A 86 -12.93 2.69 6.36
CA ARG A 86 -12.16 2.36 7.56
C ARG A 86 -10.72 2.81 7.51
N GLY A 87 -10.16 2.99 6.33
CA GLY A 87 -8.73 3.23 6.15
C GLY A 87 -8.36 4.61 5.67
N GLY A 88 -9.31 5.39 5.13
CA GLY A 88 -8.98 6.66 4.50
C GLY A 88 -8.22 6.47 3.19
N PHE A 89 -7.36 7.43 2.85
CA PHE A 89 -6.61 7.38 1.60
C PHE A 89 -5.80 6.08 1.50
N ALA A 90 -5.85 5.46 0.32
CA ALA A 90 -5.17 4.20 0.01
C ALA A 90 -5.56 3.04 0.94
N GLY A 91 -6.65 3.18 1.69
CA GLY A 91 -7.11 2.15 2.61
C GLY A 91 -6.29 2.04 3.89
N ILE A 92 -5.34 2.94 4.12
CA ILE A 92 -4.38 2.81 5.25
C ILE A 92 -4.14 4.10 6.02
N ALA A 93 -4.28 5.27 5.39
CA ALA A 93 -3.81 6.53 5.97
C ALA A 93 -4.40 6.86 7.36
N TYR A 94 -5.65 6.49 7.60
CA TYR A 94 -6.35 6.71 8.87
C TYR A 94 -6.78 5.42 9.55
N ARG A 95 -6.23 4.29 9.09
CA ARG A 95 -6.64 2.99 9.62
C ARG A 95 -6.23 2.84 11.09
N GLU A 96 -7.21 2.59 11.96
CA GLU A 96 -6.94 2.16 13.32
C GLU A 96 -6.39 0.74 13.29
N ARG A 97 -5.27 0.51 13.96
CA ARG A 97 -4.61 -0.78 13.99
C ARG A 97 -4.16 -1.13 15.40
N ARG A 98 -4.32 -2.40 15.75
CA ARG A 98 -3.76 -2.95 16.99
C ARG A 98 -2.40 -3.57 16.76
N LYS A 99 -2.09 -3.92 15.50
CA LYS A 99 -0.87 -4.62 15.13
C LYS A 99 0.06 -3.68 14.38
N PRO A 100 1.38 -3.76 14.62
CA PRO A 100 2.31 -2.90 13.90
C PRO A 100 2.37 -3.25 12.42
N VAL A 101 2.59 -2.24 11.60
CA VAL A 101 2.80 -2.37 10.17
C VAL A 101 4.14 -1.74 9.82
N ILE A 102 4.97 -2.53 9.15
CA ILE A 102 6.28 -2.10 8.64
C ILE A 102 6.11 -1.85 7.15
N VAL A 103 6.59 -0.72 6.65
CA VAL A 103 6.66 -0.50 5.21
C VAL A 103 8.08 -0.78 4.71
N ALA A 104 8.18 -1.62 3.68
CA ALA A 104 9.45 -1.93 3.01
C ALA A 104 9.47 -1.19 1.68
N VAL A 105 10.29 -0.14 1.60
CA VAL A 105 10.32 0.77 0.47
C VAL A 105 11.53 0.49 -0.40
N ASP A 106 11.30 0.24 -1.69
CA ASP A 106 12.35 0.15 -2.68
C ASP A 106 12.01 1.11 -3.81
N GLY A 107 12.74 2.22 -3.89
CA GLY A 107 12.53 3.24 -4.90
C GLY A 107 11.80 4.48 -4.38
N LEU A 108 11.15 5.18 -5.32
CA LEU A 108 10.50 6.46 -5.05
C LEU A 108 9.14 6.25 -4.34
N ALA A 109 8.94 6.97 -3.24
CA ALA A 109 7.64 7.13 -2.60
C ALA A 109 7.32 8.63 -2.57
N THR A 110 6.39 9.08 -3.41
CA THR A 110 6.10 10.50 -3.54
C THR A 110 4.62 10.80 -3.40
N ALA A 111 4.29 12.02 -2.97
CA ALA A 111 2.91 12.46 -2.75
C ALA A 111 2.16 11.45 -1.86
N GLY A 112 1.04 10.89 -2.34
CA GLY A 112 0.30 9.86 -1.62
C GLY A 112 1.11 8.62 -1.29
N GLY A 113 2.13 8.29 -2.08
CA GLY A 113 3.05 7.20 -1.77
C GLY A 113 3.86 7.46 -0.52
N CYS A 114 4.32 8.69 -0.33
CA CYS A 114 4.99 9.12 0.90
C CYS A 114 4.00 9.11 2.08
N GLU A 115 2.75 9.48 1.85
CA GLU A 115 1.71 9.44 2.90
C GLU A 115 1.46 8.01 3.38
N ILE A 116 1.48 7.03 2.47
CA ILE A 116 1.41 5.62 2.85
C ILE A 116 2.56 5.24 3.77
N VAL A 117 3.78 5.65 3.41
CA VAL A 117 4.98 5.38 4.24
C VAL A 117 4.81 5.99 5.63
N LEU A 118 4.38 7.25 5.70
CA LEU A 118 4.21 7.95 6.97
C LEU A 118 3.10 7.36 7.84
N SER A 119 2.15 6.65 7.26
CA SER A 119 1.05 6.02 8.00
C SER A 119 1.44 4.68 8.64
N CYS A 120 2.60 4.14 8.32
CA CYS A 120 3.10 2.91 8.91
C CYS A 120 3.91 3.19 10.17
N ASP A 121 4.15 2.15 10.97
CA ASP A 121 4.80 2.30 12.28
C ASP A 121 6.32 2.31 12.18
N LEU A 122 6.88 1.54 11.26
CA LEU A 122 8.31 1.44 11.02
C LEU A 122 8.58 1.45 9.52
N VAL A 123 9.72 2.01 9.13
CA VAL A 123 10.12 2.10 7.72
C VAL A 123 11.48 1.43 7.53
N VAL A 124 11.54 0.53 6.56
CA VAL A 124 12.81 -0.03 6.06
C VAL A 124 12.90 0.37 4.59
N ALA A 125 13.93 1.10 4.24
CA ALA A 125 14.09 1.61 2.88
C ALA A 125 15.42 1.15 2.28
N SER A 126 15.41 0.79 0.98
CA SER A 126 16.64 0.51 0.26
C SER A 126 17.44 1.81 0.05
N ASN A 127 18.74 1.67 -0.24
CA ASN A 127 19.59 2.83 -0.47
C ASN A 127 19.31 3.57 -1.79
N ARG A 128 18.46 3.01 -2.65
CA ARG A 128 18.00 3.67 -3.88
C ARG A 128 16.59 4.28 -3.73
N SER A 129 16.10 4.35 -2.51
CA SER A 129 14.80 4.95 -2.23
C SER A 129 14.92 6.47 -2.06
N SER A 130 13.84 7.18 -2.38
CA SER A 130 13.67 8.60 -2.14
C SER A 130 12.22 8.92 -1.83
N PHE A 131 12.03 10.08 -1.19
CA PHE A 131 10.71 10.48 -0.69
C PHE A 131 10.38 11.92 -1.06
#